data_1835d8fa70e513cc5d72a6b12ad0c64f
#
_entry.id   1835d8fa70e513cc5d72a6b12ad0c64f
#
_cell.length_a   1.000
_cell.length_b   1.000
_cell.length_c   1.000
_cell.angle_alpha   90.00
_cell.angle_beta   90.00
_cell.angle_gamma   90.00
#
_symmetry.space_group_name_H-M   'P 1'
#
loop_
_entity.id
_entity.type
_entity.pdbx_description
1 polymer ?
#
loop_
_entity_poly.entity_id
_entity_poly.type
_entity_poly.pdbx_seq_one_letter_code
_entity_poly.pdbx_strand_id
1 'polypeptide(L)'
;MRYYVAVRGGFEVEPVLGSCSFDTLAGIGPSLASGDRVAVGPDPHTPMVADFASPQPWTTHIDIAEGPRRDWFTDEAWVSLTTAGYVVSPTGNRVGARLSGPLLERRRPRELPSEGLVEGAIQVPPDGQPIVMLADYPVTGGYPVIAVVAPAHVASVAQARPGTTLRFRHSAG
;
A
#
# COMPACT_ATOMS: atom_id res chain seq x y z
N MET A 1 -3.44 -7.96 5.03
CA MET A 1 -4.84 -8.28 4.66
C MET A 1 -5.78 -7.32 5.36
N ARG A 2 -6.77 -6.79 4.65
CA ARG A 2 -7.77 -5.84 5.17
C ARG A 2 -9.16 -6.39 4.90
N TYR A 3 -10.06 -6.15 5.83
CA TYR A 3 -11.48 -6.46 5.67
C TYR A 3 -12.24 -5.14 5.52
N TYR A 4 -13.22 -5.15 4.65
CA TYR A 4 -14.15 -4.06 4.46
C TYR A 4 -15.53 -4.54 4.92
N VAL A 5 -16.17 -3.75 5.75
CA VAL A 5 -17.52 -4.01 6.23
C VAL A 5 -18.41 -2.92 5.66
N ALA A 6 -19.43 -3.30 4.94
CA ALA A 6 -20.47 -2.41 4.46
C ALA A 6 -21.81 -2.81 5.09
N VAL A 7 -22.61 -1.82 5.41
CA VAL A 7 -23.96 -2.03 5.95
C VAL A 7 -24.94 -1.16 5.17
N ARG A 8 -26.11 -1.72 4.91
CA ARG A 8 -27.18 -0.98 4.24
C ARG A 8 -27.63 0.18 5.13
N GLY A 9 -27.76 1.38 4.56
CA GLY A 9 -27.98 2.62 5.30
C GLY A 9 -26.69 3.36 5.69
N GLY A 10 -25.53 2.72 5.55
CA GLY A 10 -24.24 3.28 5.94
C GLY A 10 -24.03 3.28 7.44
N PHE A 11 -22.86 3.77 7.86
CA PHE A 11 -22.56 4.03 9.27
C PHE A 11 -22.79 5.51 9.61
N GLU A 12 -23.48 5.75 10.71
CA GLU A 12 -23.65 7.12 11.24
C GLU A 12 -22.44 7.47 12.11
N VAL A 13 -21.50 8.18 11.51
CA VAL A 13 -20.29 8.68 12.18
C VAL A 13 -20.23 10.18 11.94
N GLU A 14 -20.01 10.95 13.00
CA GLU A 14 -19.84 12.38 12.87
C GLU A 14 -18.52 12.70 12.15
N PRO A 15 -18.57 13.45 11.02
CA PRO A 15 -17.36 13.75 10.27
C PRO A 15 -16.49 14.76 11.00
N VAL A 16 -15.17 14.53 11.02
CA VAL A 16 -14.17 15.50 11.48
C VAL A 16 -13.51 16.12 10.24
N LEU A 17 -13.52 17.43 10.14
CA LEU A 17 -13.06 18.18 8.95
C LEU A 17 -13.69 17.67 7.64
N GLY A 18 -14.97 17.25 7.69
CA GLY A 18 -15.69 16.73 6.54
C GLY A 18 -15.38 15.29 6.14
N SER A 19 -14.60 14.54 6.94
CA SER A 19 -14.25 13.15 6.70
C SER A 19 -14.63 12.24 7.87
N CYS A 20 -15.20 11.06 7.56
CA CYS A 20 -15.44 10.00 8.55
C CYS A 20 -14.23 9.04 8.70
N SER A 21 -13.12 9.33 8.03
CA SER A 21 -11.90 8.51 8.11
C SER A 21 -11.03 8.92 9.28
N PHE A 22 -10.31 7.94 9.84
CA PHE A 22 -9.24 8.19 10.79
C PHE A 22 -7.91 8.39 10.05
N ASP A 23 -7.29 9.57 10.18
CA ASP A 23 -5.95 9.83 9.70
C ASP A 23 -4.93 9.30 10.70
N THR A 24 -4.21 8.24 10.31
CA THR A 24 -3.23 7.57 11.18
C THR A 24 -1.95 8.36 11.39
N LEU A 25 -1.63 9.33 10.52
CA LEU A 25 -0.45 10.18 10.62
C LEU A 25 -0.70 11.37 11.54
N ALA A 26 -1.83 12.04 11.33
CA ALA A 26 -2.22 13.21 12.12
C ALA A 26 -2.92 12.84 13.44
N GLY A 27 -3.40 11.59 13.59
CA GLY A 27 -4.20 11.16 14.73
C GLY A 27 -5.58 11.84 14.78
N ILE A 28 -6.12 12.23 13.62
CA ILE A 28 -7.38 12.99 13.52
C ILE A 28 -8.51 12.08 13.00
N GLY A 29 -9.69 12.23 13.57
CA GLY A 29 -10.90 11.49 13.20
C GLY A 29 -11.28 10.40 14.19
N PRO A 30 -12.40 9.69 13.95
CA PRO A 30 -12.88 8.62 14.81
C PRO A 30 -12.05 7.34 14.60
N SER A 31 -11.40 6.85 15.64
CA SER A 31 -10.72 5.56 15.65
C SER A 31 -11.62 4.53 16.32
N LEU A 32 -11.87 3.40 15.65
CA LEU A 32 -12.67 2.31 16.20
C LEU A 32 -11.80 1.36 17.04
N ALA A 33 -12.32 0.97 18.18
CA ALA A 33 -11.72 -0.01 19.07
C ALA A 33 -12.66 -1.21 19.29
N SER A 34 -12.12 -2.30 19.82
CA SER A 34 -12.92 -3.47 20.16
C SER A 34 -13.95 -3.10 21.25
N GLY A 35 -15.21 -3.38 20.98
CA GLY A 35 -16.33 -3.06 21.87
C GLY A 35 -17.09 -1.78 21.53
N ASP A 36 -16.58 -0.96 20.59
CA ASP A 36 -17.29 0.22 20.13
C ASP A 36 -18.60 -0.17 19.42
N ARG A 37 -19.59 0.71 19.58
CA ARG A 37 -20.89 0.62 18.90
C ARG A 37 -20.99 1.75 17.91
N VAL A 38 -21.25 1.44 16.64
CA VAL A 38 -21.47 2.42 15.58
C VAL A 38 -22.93 2.32 15.14
N ALA A 39 -23.63 3.42 15.13
CA ALA A 39 -25.01 3.46 14.65
C ALA A 39 -25.07 3.21 13.14
N VAL A 40 -26.15 2.60 12.69
CA VAL A 40 -26.42 2.33 11.29
C VAL A 40 -27.54 3.28 10.85
N GLY A 41 -27.34 3.94 9.73
CA GLY A 41 -28.32 4.84 9.14
C GLY A 41 -29.57 4.13 8.64
N PRO A 42 -30.63 4.88 8.32
CA PRO A 42 -31.90 4.32 7.86
C PRO A 42 -31.72 3.57 6.53
N ASP A 43 -32.48 2.48 6.38
CA ASP A 43 -32.49 1.73 5.12
C ASP A 43 -33.01 2.64 3.97
N PRO A 44 -32.24 2.87 2.91
CA PRO A 44 -32.65 3.70 1.78
C PRO A 44 -33.77 3.06 0.93
N HIS A 45 -34.18 1.82 1.22
CA HIS A 45 -35.20 1.04 0.50
C HIS A 45 -34.96 0.91 -1.02
N THR A 46 -33.74 1.21 -1.49
CA THR A 46 -33.36 0.99 -2.89
C THR A 46 -33.06 -0.48 -3.13
N PRO A 47 -33.45 -1.07 -4.27
CA PRO A 47 -33.07 -2.45 -4.59
C PRO A 47 -31.55 -2.63 -4.58
N MET A 48 -31.09 -3.78 -4.07
CA MET A 48 -29.67 -4.16 -4.22
C MET A 48 -29.38 -4.44 -5.68
N VAL A 49 -28.28 -3.90 -6.18
CA VAL A 49 -27.83 -4.10 -7.58
C VAL A 49 -27.28 -5.52 -7.76
N ALA A 50 -26.67 -6.09 -6.72
CA ALA A 50 -26.15 -7.45 -6.72
C ALA A 50 -26.03 -7.98 -5.29
N ASP A 51 -26.29 -9.28 -5.11
CA ASP A 51 -26.13 -9.98 -3.85
C ASP A 51 -24.70 -10.49 -3.64
N PHE A 52 -23.91 -10.50 -4.71
CA PHE A 52 -22.55 -11.02 -4.72
C PHE A 52 -21.66 -10.26 -5.71
N ALA A 53 -20.45 -9.99 -5.31
CA ALA A 53 -19.39 -9.48 -6.17
C ALA A 53 -18.24 -10.50 -6.22
N SER A 54 -17.84 -10.91 -7.42
CA SER A 54 -16.70 -11.80 -7.58
C SER A 54 -15.42 -11.12 -7.07
N PRO A 55 -14.62 -11.80 -6.23
CA PRO A 55 -13.34 -11.24 -5.79
C PRO A 55 -12.41 -11.08 -7.00
N GLN A 56 -11.63 -10.00 -7.00
CA GLN A 56 -10.58 -9.83 -7.99
C GLN A 56 -9.51 -10.92 -7.81
N PRO A 57 -8.90 -11.41 -8.90
CA PRO A 57 -7.78 -12.35 -8.82
C PRO A 57 -6.67 -11.79 -7.94
N TRP A 58 -6.19 -12.59 -7.00
CA TRP A 58 -5.07 -12.24 -6.13
C TRP A 58 -3.81 -12.99 -6.55
N THR A 59 -2.67 -12.32 -6.53
CA THR A 59 -1.38 -12.90 -6.93
C THR A 59 -0.25 -12.46 -6.03
N THR A 60 0.77 -13.30 -5.91
CA THR A 60 2.05 -12.97 -5.29
C THR A 60 3.11 -12.51 -6.31
N HIS A 61 2.81 -12.62 -7.60
CA HIS A 61 3.68 -12.15 -8.67
C HIS A 61 3.23 -10.75 -9.07
N ILE A 62 4.05 -9.78 -8.78
CA ILE A 62 3.73 -8.36 -8.84
C ILE A 62 4.53 -7.72 -9.97
N ASP A 63 3.86 -7.27 -11.00
CA ASP A 63 4.50 -6.57 -12.11
C ASP A 63 4.87 -5.15 -11.68
N ILE A 64 6.08 -4.74 -12.07
CA ILE A 64 6.65 -3.42 -11.77
C ILE A 64 7.27 -2.79 -13.01
N ALA A 65 7.25 -1.47 -13.06
CA ALA A 65 8.05 -0.65 -13.98
C ALA A 65 9.22 -0.01 -13.22
N GLU A 66 10.26 0.41 -13.94
CA GLU A 66 11.34 1.19 -13.35
C GLU A 66 10.82 2.48 -12.74
N GLY A 67 11.31 2.80 -11.54
CA GLY A 67 10.99 4.04 -10.86
C GLY A 67 11.89 5.20 -11.28
N PRO A 68 11.51 6.45 -10.96
CA PRO A 68 12.24 7.65 -11.35
C PRO A 68 13.64 7.75 -10.73
N ARG A 69 13.93 6.94 -9.72
CA ARG A 69 15.22 6.91 -9.03
C ARG A 69 15.92 5.56 -9.13
N ARG A 70 15.62 4.77 -10.17
CA ARG A 70 16.32 3.52 -10.46
C ARG A 70 17.85 3.71 -10.53
N ASP A 71 18.32 4.84 -11.06
CA ASP A 71 19.75 5.22 -11.17
C ASP A 71 20.45 5.43 -9.81
N TRP A 72 19.71 5.52 -8.72
CA TRP A 72 20.26 5.62 -7.35
C TRP A 72 20.67 4.28 -6.77
N PHE A 73 20.32 3.17 -7.44
CA PHE A 73 20.56 1.81 -6.96
C PHE A 73 21.56 1.09 -7.85
N THR A 74 22.23 0.10 -7.27
CA THR A 74 23.15 -0.77 -8.02
C THR A 74 22.36 -1.66 -8.97
N ASP A 75 23.03 -2.25 -9.96
CA ASP A 75 22.36 -3.21 -10.86
C ASP A 75 22.04 -4.51 -10.13
N GLU A 76 22.87 -4.89 -9.16
CA GLU A 76 22.63 -6.01 -8.26
C GLU A 76 21.36 -5.81 -7.42
N ALA A 77 21.10 -4.59 -6.95
CA ALA A 77 19.86 -4.27 -6.24
C ALA A 77 18.63 -4.44 -7.13
N TRP A 78 18.71 -4.03 -8.40
CA TRP A 78 17.62 -4.25 -9.36
C TRP A 78 17.39 -5.74 -9.66
N VAL A 79 18.47 -6.48 -9.92
CA VAL A 79 18.40 -7.93 -10.12
C VAL A 79 17.81 -8.59 -8.88
N SER A 80 18.25 -8.19 -7.69
CA SER A 80 17.72 -8.71 -6.43
C SER A 80 16.23 -8.42 -6.28
N LEU A 81 15.78 -7.19 -6.57
CA LEU A 81 14.36 -6.82 -6.51
C LEU A 81 13.51 -7.70 -7.44
N THR A 82 13.99 -7.97 -8.65
CA THR A 82 13.22 -8.66 -9.70
C THR A 82 13.33 -10.19 -9.68
N THR A 83 14.25 -10.76 -8.90
CA THR A 83 14.46 -12.22 -8.84
C THR A 83 14.19 -12.82 -7.46
N ALA A 84 14.42 -12.06 -6.38
CA ALA A 84 14.24 -12.58 -5.03
C ALA A 84 12.77 -12.46 -4.56
N GLY A 85 12.48 -13.11 -3.44
CA GLY A 85 11.22 -12.97 -2.72
C GLY A 85 11.35 -11.95 -1.58
N TYR A 86 10.30 -11.13 -1.40
CA TYR A 86 10.21 -10.17 -0.30
C TYR A 86 9.01 -10.50 0.58
N VAL A 87 9.23 -10.65 1.87
CA VAL A 87 8.22 -11.06 2.84
C VAL A 87 7.50 -9.85 3.39
N VAL A 88 6.17 -9.87 3.38
CA VAL A 88 5.32 -8.81 3.95
C VAL A 88 5.48 -8.77 5.47
N SER A 89 5.90 -7.61 5.98
CA SER A 89 6.07 -7.36 7.42
C SER A 89 4.72 -7.12 8.12
N PRO A 90 4.58 -7.50 9.40
CA PRO A 90 3.41 -7.15 10.20
C PRO A 90 3.30 -5.66 10.53
N THR A 91 4.37 -4.88 10.35
CA THR A 91 4.43 -3.45 10.70
C THR A 91 3.91 -2.51 9.61
N GLY A 92 3.40 -3.05 8.48
CA GLY A 92 2.76 -2.26 7.43
C GLY A 92 1.37 -1.75 7.84
N ASN A 93 0.94 -0.65 7.23
CA ASN A 93 -0.37 -0.04 7.44
C ASN A 93 -1.02 0.35 6.09
N ARG A 94 -2.05 1.25 6.09
CA ARG A 94 -2.71 1.71 4.85
C ARG A 94 -1.84 2.65 4.02
N VAL A 95 -0.83 3.27 4.63
CA VAL A 95 0.13 4.16 3.95
C VAL A 95 1.12 3.35 3.13
N GLY A 96 1.64 2.24 3.67
CA GLY A 96 2.63 1.43 2.98
C GLY A 96 2.78 0.03 3.53
N ALA A 97 3.00 -0.92 2.62
CA ALA A 97 3.38 -2.28 2.93
C ALA A 97 4.90 -2.36 3.07
N ARG A 98 5.38 -2.60 4.29
CA ARG A 98 6.81 -2.84 4.55
C ARG A 98 7.16 -4.27 4.18
N LEU A 99 8.28 -4.43 3.52
CA LEU A 99 8.75 -5.74 3.07
C LEU A 99 10.13 -6.03 3.66
N SER A 100 10.45 -7.30 3.82
CA SER A 100 11.75 -7.79 4.27
C SER A 100 12.31 -8.78 3.27
N GLY A 101 13.56 -8.60 2.87
CA GLY A 101 14.25 -9.43 1.89
C GLY A 101 15.71 -9.03 1.72
N PRO A 102 16.35 -9.41 0.61
CA PRO A 102 17.69 -8.95 0.28
C PRO A 102 17.75 -7.40 0.26
N LEU A 103 18.84 -6.85 0.75
CA LEU A 103 19.04 -5.41 0.80
C LEU A 103 19.14 -4.82 -0.62
N LEU A 104 18.48 -3.70 -0.82
CA LEU A 104 18.54 -2.92 -2.05
C LEU A 104 19.57 -1.81 -1.88
N GLU A 105 20.80 -2.09 -2.29
CA GLU A 105 21.94 -1.19 -2.10
C GLU A 105 21.81 0.06 -2.95
N ARG A 106 22.08 1.23 -2.33
CA ARG A 106 22.12 2.53 -3.00
C ARG A 106 23.52 2.87 -3.46
N ARG A 107 23.65 3.35 -4.70
CA ARG A 107 24.88 3.96 -5.21
C ARG A 107 25.18 5.33 -4.59
N ARG A 108 24.12 5.99 -4.09
CA ARG A 108 24.20 7.37 -3.57
C ARG A 108 23.74 7.40 -2.11
N PRO A 109 24.64 7.59 -1.15
CA PRO A 109 24.30 7.57 0.27
C PRO A 109 23.62 8.87 0.77
N ARG A 110 23.52 9.91 -0.09
CA ARG A 110 22.93 11.19 0.28
C ARG A 110 21.41 11.09 0.42
N GLU A 111 20.83 12.01 1.18
CA GLU A 111 19.39 12.18 1.25
C GLU A 111 18.84 12.76 -0.06
N LEU A 112 17.60 12.37 -0.39
CA LEU A 112 16.84 12.91 -1.51
C LEU A 112 15.98 14.07 -1.01
N PRO A 113 15.92 15.23 -1.68
CA PRO A 113 14.85 16.18 -1.47
C PRO A 113 13.50 15.52 -1.66
N SER A 114 12.48 15.98 -0.92
CA SER A 114 11.14 15.43 -1.06
C SER A 114 10.63 15.54 -2.50
N GLU A 115 10.13 14.45 -3.04
CA GLU A 115 9.59 14.34 -4.39
C GLU A 115 8.13 13.84 -4.35
N GLY A 116 7.36 14.12 -5.41
CA GLY A 116 6.01 13.60 -5.54
C GLY A 116 5.99 12.07 -5.55
N LEU A 117 5.03 11.49 -4.84
CA LEU A 117 4.80 10.05 -4.81
C LEU A 117 3.55 9.68 -5.60
N VAL A 118 3.48 8.41 -5.99
CA VAL A 118 2.30 7.78 -6.58
C VAL A 118 1.97 6.51 -5.82
N GLU A 119 0.73 6.06 -5.89
CA GLU A 119 0.34 4.75 -5.39
C GLU A 119 1.14 3.65 -6.11
N GLY A 120 1.57 2.64 -5.37
CA GLY A 120 2.43 1.58 -5.89
C GLY A 120 3.93 1.93 -5.95
N ALA A 121 4.34 3.16 -5.63
CA ALA A 121 5.77 3.50 -5.55
C ALA A 121 6.50 2.60 -4.55
N ILE A 122 7.63 2.03 -4.96
CA ILE A 122 8.50 1.22 -4.10
C ILE A 122 9.64 2.11 -3.62
N GLN A 123 9.49 2.66 -2.43
CA GLN A 123 10.54 3.44 -1.76
C GLN A 123 11.50 2.53 -1.01
N VAL A 124 12.76 2.93 -0.99
CA VAL A 124 13.80 2.21 -0.24
C VAL A 124 14.46 3.17 0.75
N PRO A 125 14.15 3.08 2.05
CA PRO A 125 14.82 3.81 3.11
C PRO A 125 16.32 3.44 3.26
N PRO A 126 17.08 4.11 4.13
CA PRO A 126 18.51 3.82 4.34
C PRO A 126 18.83 2.39 4.79
N ASP A 127 17.86 1.70 5.40
CA ASP A 127 17.99 0.29 5.82
C ASP A 127 17.94 -0.70 4.65
N GLY A 128 17.70 -0.23 3.42
CA GLY A 128 17.67 -1.04 2.21
C GLY A 128 16.42 -1.93 2.06
N GLN A 129 15.43 -1.82 2.94
CA GLN A 129 14.20 -2.62 2.87
C GLN A 129 13.09 -1.86 2.12
N PRO A 130 12.44 -2.51 1.13
CA PRO A 130 11.43 -1.81 0.32
C PRO A 130 10.13 -1.57 1.07
N ILE A 131 9.49 -0.42 0.77
CA ILE A 131 8.14 -0.07 1.21
C ILE A 131 7.31 0.23 -0.03
N VAL A 132 6.24 -0.53 -0.24
CA VAL A 132 5.29 -0.28 -1.33
C VAL A 132 4.22 0.68 -0.84
N MET A 133 4.09 1.84 -1.48
CA MET A 133 3.07 2.84 -1.16
C MET A 133 1.68 2.34 -1.54
N LEU A 134 0.73 2.49 -0.62
CA LEU A 134 -0.66 2.05 -0.76
C LEU A 134 -1.61 3.25 -0.79
N ALA A 135 -2.92 3.00 -0.73
CA ALA A 135 -3.98 4.01 -0.94
C ALA A 135 -3.85 5.29 -0.10
N ASP A 136 -3.34 5.21 1.13
CA ASP A 136 -3.17 6.37 2.02
C ASP A 136 -1.72 6.92 1.96
N TYR A 137 -1.01 6.72 0.85
CA TYR A 137 0.36 7.21 0.68
C TYR A 137 0.45 8.73 0.80
N PRO A 138 1.54 9.29 1.33
CA PRO A 138 1.72 10.75 1.40
C PRO A 138 1.99 11.32 0.00
N VAL A 139 1.56 12.55 -0.25
CA VAL A 139 1.73 13.23 -1.55
C VAL A 139 3.21 13.35 -1.94
N THR A 140 4.09 13.46 -0.95
CA THR A 140 5.53 13.57 -1.15
C THR A 140 6.31 12.66 -0.21
N GLY A 141 7.54 12.27 -0.60
CA GLY A 141 8.44 11.49 0.24
C GLY A 141 9.91 11.75 -0.10
N GLY A 142 10.79 11.47 0.85
CA GLY A 142 12.24 11.74 0.74
C GLY A 142 13.09 10.50 0.47
N TYR A 143 12.50 9.33 0.26
CA TYR A 143 13.27 8.13 -0.10
C TYR A 143 13.21 7.84 -1.59
N PRO A 144 14.31 7.38 -2.21
CA PRO A 144 14.33 7.10 -3.63
C PRO A 144 13.36 5.97 -4.01
N VAL A 145 12.61 6.19 -5.09
CA VAL A 145 11.68 5.23 -5.67
C VAL A 145 12.40 4.40 -6.71
N ILE A 146 12.66 3.11 -6.41
CA ILE A 146 13.37 2.19 -7.30
C ILE A 146 12.47 1.66 -8.42
N ALA A 147 11.20 1.42 -8.12
CA ALA A 147 10.21 0.87 -9.04
C ALA A 147 8.81 1.36 -8.69
N VAL A 148 7.84 1.11 -9.58
CA VAL A 148 6.41 1.35 -9.35
C VAL A 148 5.64 0.09 -9.69
N VAL A 149 4.79 -0.36 -8.78
CA VAL A 149 3.88 -1.50 -8.96
C VAL A 149 2.83 -1.17 -10.02
N ALA A 150 2.57 -2.09 -10.94
CA ALA A 150 1.50 -1.95 -11.91
C ALA A 150 0.14 -1.76 -11.18
N PRO A 151 -0.72 -0.83 -11.60
CA PRO A 151 -1.97 -0.51 -10.91
C PRO A 151 -2.85 -1.75 -10.64
N ALA A 152 -2.89 -2.70 -11.57
CA ALA A 152 -3.65 -3.95 -11.41
C ALA A 152 -3.17 -4.83 -10.24
N HIS A 153 -1.93 -4.65 -9.77
CA HIS A 153 -1.33 -5.47 -8.71
C HIS A 153 -1.25 -4.78 -7.34
N VAL A 154 -1.55 -3.48 -7.24
CA VAL A 154 -1.50 -2.75 -5.95
C VAL A 154 -2.46 -3.38 -4.94
N ALA A 155 -3.67 -3.76 -5.36
CA ALA A 155 -4.62 -4.45 -4.50
C ALA A 155 -4.09 -5.78 -3.95
N SER A 156 -3.31 -6.54 -4.76
CA SER A 156 -2.69 -7.79 -4.32
C SER A 156 -1.66 -7.55 -3.22
N VAL A 157 -0.82 -6.50 -3.35
CA VAL A 157 0.11 -6.09 -2.29
C VAL A 157 -0.65 -5.65 -1.04
N ALA A 158 -1.68 -4.81 -1.19
CA ALA A 158 -2.47 -4.30 -0.09
C ALA A 158 -3.18 -5.41 0.70
N GLN A 159 -3.58 -6.49 0.06
CA GLN A 159 -4.27 -7.63 0.68
C GLN A 159 -3.34 -8.77 1.12
N ALA A 160 -2.07 -8.69 0.81
CA ALA A 160 -1.10 -9.68 1.26
C ALA A 160 -1.03 -9.73 2.80
N ARG A 161 -1.05 -10.94 3.35
CA ARG A 161 -0.93 -11.16 4.80
C ARG A 161 0.53 -11.02 5.23
N PRO A 162 0.79 -10.58 6.47
CA PRO A 162 2.12 -10.73 7.04
C PRO A 162 2.66 -12.16 6.88
N GLY A 163 3.94 -12.28 6.50
CA GLY A 163 4.56 -13.57 6.18
C GLY A 163 4.39 -14.03 4.73
N THR A 164 3.52 -13.39 3.95
CA THR A 164 3.41 -13.69 2.51
C THR A 164 4.68 -13.24 1.78
N THR A 165 5.21 -14.08 0.90
CA THR A 165 6.32 -13.74 0.01
C THR A 165 5.77 -13.19 -1.31
N LEU A 166 6.10 -11.96 -1.63
CA LEU A 166 5.86 -11.32 -2.92
C LEU A 166 7.08 -11.45 -3.83
N ARG A 167 6.86 -11.57 -5.14
CA ARG A 167 7.90 -11.63 -6.17
C ARG A 167 7.61 -10.58 -7.22
N PHE A 168 8.54 -9.65 -7.39
CA PHE A 168 8.42 -8.60 -8.38
C PHE A 168 8.95 -9.06 -9.73
N ARG A 169 8.29 -8.64 -10.81
CA ARG A 169 8.69 -8.91 -12.18
C ARG A 169 8.70 -7.60 -12.96
N HIS A 170 9.79 -7.31 -13.64
CA HIS A 170 9.82 -6.19 -14.57
C HIS A 170 8.92 -6.52 -15.77
N SER A 171 7.87 -5.74 -15.97
CA SER A 171 7.06 -5.76 -17.19
C SER A 171 7.59 -4.66 -18.11
N ALA A 172 8.19 -5.06 -19.23
CA ALA A 172 8.40 -4.11 -20.32
C ALA A 172 7.02 -3.58 -20.75
N GLY A 173 6.82 -2.27 -20.63
CA GLY A 173 5.60 -1.57 -21.03
C GLY A 173 5.37 -1.66 -22.55
#